data_02ed08c16679006734c16afec19026d6
#
_entry.id   02ed08c16679006734c16afec19026d6
#
_cell.length_a   1.000
_cell.length_b   1.000
_cell.length_c   1.000
_cell.angle_alpha   90.00
_cell.angle_beta   90.00
_cell.angle_gamma   90.00
#
_symmetry.space_group_name_H-M   'P 1'
#
loop_
_entity.id
_entity.type
_entity.pdbx_description
1 polymer ?
#
loop_
_entity_poly.entity_id
_entity_poly.type
_entity_poly.pdbx_seq_one_letter_code
_entity_poly.pdbx_strand_id
1 'polypeptide(L)'
;MRVFKTEDMICHPTPKINIGLNVICKREDGFHDIETLFYPVSAWQDELEITRSDAFSISIEGADWDPMSDLTAKAWRLLRDECGIGPVAIHMIKGIPVGAGLGGGSSDCAFALKMMDQLFELNLSTRRLEQLAGRLGSDCAFFIRNTPQWGSGRGEILTPAALDLSGYDIRLAIPDHSHVSTAEAYRGIHAHLPQTPLRDALQLPVNQWEGLVINDFEKSVFPAHPEIRALKARMYEDGALYASMTGSGAAVFGIFDKER
;
A
#
# COMPACT_ATOMS: atom_id res chain seq x y z
N MET A 1 36.07 24.10 -3.01
CA MET A 1 35.09 23.74 -1.99
C MET A 1 33.72 24.08 -2.58
N ARG A 2 33.03 23.10 -3.21
CA ARG A 2 31.67 23.30 -3.73
C ARG A 2 30.72 23.24 -2.54
N VAL A 3 30.08 24.36 -2.25
CA VAL A 3 28.96 24.42 -1.34
C VAL A 3 27.79 23.70 -2.07
N PHE A 4 27.54 22.46 -1.71
CA PHE A 4 26.32 21.79 -2.14
C PHE A 4 25.15 22.52 -1.48
N LYS A 5 24.30 23.15 -2.29
CA LYS A 5 22.96 23.52 -1.82
C LYS A 5 22.30 22.22 -1.39
N THR A 6 21.99 22.09 -0.13
CA THR A 6 21.06 21.11 0.40
C THR A 6 19.69 21.48 -0.19
N GLU A 7 19.33 20.91 -1.33
CA GLU A 7 17.94 20.92 -1.75
C GLU A 7 17.26 19.90 -0.84
N ASP A 8 16.38 20.41 0.01
CA ASP A 8 15.51 19.58 0.86
C ASP A 8 14.65 18.73 -0.08
N MET A 9 14.82 17.40 0.00
CA MET A 9 14.02 16.50 -0.80
C MET A 9 12.73 16.18 -0.04
N ILE A 10 11.62 16.72 -0.50
CA ILE A 10 10.27 16.43 0.02
C ILE A 10 9.52 15.60 -1.01
N CYS A 11 8.82 14.59 -0.56
CA CYS A 11 7.88 13.83 -1.37
C CYS A 11 6.62 13.50 -0.58
N HIS A 12 5.59 13.05 -1.30
CA HIS A 12 4.30 12.70 -0.72
C HIS A 12 3.98 11.23 -1.01
N PRO A 13 4.39 10.30 -0.13
CA PRO A 13 4.05 8.89 -0.25
C PRO A 13 2.53 8.70 -0.32
N THR A 14 2.08 7.87 -1.26
CA THR A 14 0.67 7.62 -1.52
C THR A 14 0.27 6.22 -1.06
N PRO A 15 -0.97 5.99 -0.61
CA PRO A 15 -1.47 4.66 -0.30
C PRO A 15 -1.77 3.83 -1.55
N LYS A 16 -2.06 2.56 -1.34
CA LYS A 16 -2.62 1.65 -2.33
C LYS A 16 -3.97 1.12 -1.88
N ILE A 17 -4.75 0.66 -2.84
CA ILE A 17 -5.90 -0.21 -2.60
C ILE A 17 -5.68 -1.57 -3.27
N ASN A 18 -6.40 -2.58 -2.78
CA ASN A 18 -6.52 -3.89 -3.43
C ASN A 18 -7.87 -3.92 -4.17
N ILE A 19 -7.84 -3.97 -5.50
CA ILE A 19 -9.05 -4.14 -6.30
C ILE A 19 -9.21 -5.64 -6.56
N GLY A 20 -10.14 -6.25 -5.80
CA GLY A 20 -10.22 -7.68 -5.63
C GLY A 20 -9.04 -8.24 -4.81
N LEU A 21 -9.33 -9.21 -3.97
CA LEU A 21 -8.34 -10.00 -3.23
C LEU A 21 -8.90 -11.40 -3.04
N ASN A 22 -8.36 -12.36 -3.79
CA ASN A 22 -8.76 -13.76 -3.70
C ASN A 22 -7.69 -14.54 -2.95
N VAL A 23 -8.10 -15.35 -1.97
CA VAL A 23 -7.22 -16.28 -1.25
C VAL A 23 -7.29 -17.63 -1.95
N ILE A 24 -6.26 -17.96 -2.74
CA ILE A 24 -6.28 -19.05 -3.71
C ILE A 24 -6.01 -20.40 -3.08
N CYS A 25 -4.94 -20.50 -2.27
CA CYS A 25 -4.61 -21.74 -1.57
C CYS A 25 -3.80 -21.47 -0.31
N LYS A 26 -3.86 -22.41 0.63
CA LYS A 26 -2.97 -22.44 1.79
C LYS A 26 -1.68 -23.17 1.43
N ARG A 27 -0.55 -22.56 1.74
CA ARG A 27 0.80 -23.08 1.46
C ARG A 27 1.29 -23.98 2.59
N GLU A 28 2.30 -24.79 2.29
CA GLU A 28 2.97 -25.65 3.29
C GLU A 28 3.73 -24.84 4.36
N ASP A 29 4.19 -23.61 4.01
CA ASP A 29 4.86 -22.71 4.94
C ASP A 29 3.89 -21.97 5.90
N GLY A 30 2.59 -22.28 5.83
CA GLY A 30 1.54 -21.72 6.68
C GLY A 30 0.95 -20.39 6.17
N PHE A 31 1.54 -19.80 5.13
CA PHE A 31 0.99 -18.64 4.43
C PHE A 31 -0.09 -19.04 3.41
N HIS A 32 -0.60 -18.04 2.68
CA HIS A 32 -1.58 -18.26 1.62
C HIS A 32 -1.08 -17.63 0.32
N ASP A 33 -1.36 -18.30 -0.79
CA ASP A 33 -1.27 -17.67 -2.10
C ASP A 33 -2.52 -16.84 -2.34
N ILE A 34 -2.32 -15.60 -2.76
CA ILE A 34 -3.37 -14.65 -3.09
C ILE A 34 -3.28 -14.21 -4.55
N GLU A 35 -4.37 -13.68 -5.07
CA GLU A 35 -4.42 -12.91 -6.30
C GLU A 35 -5.12 -11.59 -6.02
N THR A 36 -4.49 -10.47 -6.39
CA THR A 36 -5.04 -9.13 -6.22
C THR A 36 -4.50 -8.19 -7.29
N LEU A 37 -5.21 -7.10 -7.53
CA LEU A 37 -4.67 -5.97 -8.26
C LEU A 37 -4.39 -4.83 -7.27
N PHE A 38 -3.11 -4.46 -7.13
CA PHE A 38 -2.70 -3.28 -6.39
C PHE A 38 -2.86 -2.03 -7.26
N TYR A 39 -3.52 -1.02 -6.72
CA TYR A 39 -3.74 0.25 -7.40
C TYR A 39 -3.33 1.42 -6.49
N PRO A 40 -2.41 2.31 -6.93
CA PRO A 40 -2.03 3.48 -6.14
C PRO A 40 -3.15 4.50 -6.17
N VAL A 41 -3.41 5.15 -5.05
CA VAL A 41 -4.42 6.21 -4.95
C VAL A 41 -3.80 7.47 -4.36
N SER A 42 -4.32 8.65 -4.71
CA SER A 42 -3.78 9.93 -4.26
C SER A 42 -4.55 10.54 -3.07
N ALA A 43 -5.60 9.86 -2.59
CA ALA A 43 -6.28 10.25 -1.36
C ALA A 43 -5.38 9.91 -0.15
N TRP A 44 -5.25 10.85 0.77
CA TRP A 44 -4.37 10.75 1.95
C TRP A 44 -2.91 10.50 1.58
N GLN A 45 -2.07 11.41 1.91
CA GLN A 45 -0.63 11.33 1.64
C GLN A 45 0.12 11.58 2.94
N ASP A 46 1.23 10.89 3.10
CA ASP A 46 2.24 11.27 4.07
C ASP A 46 3.12 12.37 3.49
N GLU A 47 3.82 13.11 4.31
CA GLU A 47 4.89 13.99 3.89
C GLU A 47 6.21 13.41 4.41
N LEU A 48 7.17 13.25 3.54
CA LEU A 48 8.47 12.67 3.85
C LEU A 48 9.57 13.59 3.34
N GLU A 49 10.38 14.09 4.27
CA GLU A 49 11.57 14.87 4.02
C GLU A 49 12.83 14.08 4.40
N ILE A 50 13.84 14.08 3.51
CA ILE A 50 15.11 13.43 3.77
C ILE A 50 16.25 14.37 3.34
N THR A 51 17.17 14.66 4.27
CA THR A 51 18.34 15.51 4.04
C THR A 51 19.62 14.80 4.49
N ARG A 52 20.77 15.17 3.87
CA ARG A 52 22.06 14.73 4.39
C ARG A 52 22.34 15.39 5.74
N SER A 53 22.94 14.67 6.66
CA SER A 53 23.31 15.20 7.97
C SER A 53 24.61 14.61 8.50
N ASP A 54 25.14 15.15 9.60
CA ASP A 54 26.37 14.64 10.24
C ASP A 54 26.10 13.37 11.07
N ALA A 55 24.85 13.17 11.51
CA ALA A 55 24.41 12.00 12.28
C ALA A 55 23.01 11.58 11.84
N PHE A 56 22.71 10.28 11.90
CA PHE A 56 21.37 9.79 11.61
C PHE A 56 20.37 10.28 12.65
N SER A 57 19.28 10.84 12.18
CA SER A 57 18.11 11.21 13.00
C SER A 57 16.82 10.92 12.27
N ILE A 58 15.77 10.65 13.03
CA ILE A 58 14.42 10.44 12.50
C ILE A 58 13.39 11.02 13.48
N SER A 59 12.42 11.76 12.95
CA SER A 59 11.24 12.24 13.66
C SER A 59 9.99 11.94 12.85
N ILE A 60 8.94 11.49 13.52
CA ILE A 60 7.65 11.13 12.89
C ILE A 60 6.54 11.81 13.68
N GLU A 61 5.78 12.66 13.01
CA GLU A 61 4.58 13.26 13.56
C GLU A 61 3.34 12.42 13.21
N GLY A 62 2.40 12.30 14.14
CA GLY A 62 1.18 11.49 13.94
C GLY A 62 1.38 9.98 14.13
N ALA A 63 2.46 9.58 14.82
CA ALA A 63 2.77 8.20 15.15
C ALA A 63 3.10 8.05 16.64
N ASP A 64 2.78 6.88 17.20
CA ASP A 64 2.96 6.55 18.63
C ASP A 64 3.98 5.40 18.86
N TRP A 65 4.74 5.03 17.82
CA TRP A 65 5.80 4.02 17.92
C TRP A 65 7.20 4.64 17.93
N ASP A 66 8.20 3.84 18.33
CA ASP A 66 9.60 4.24 18.27
C ASP A 66 10.02 4.49 16.81
N PRO A 67 10.40 5.73 16.43
CA PRO A 67 10.84 6.06 15.08
C PRO A 67 12.01 5.19 14.58
N MET A 68 12.88 4.74 15.49
CA MET A 68 14.00 3.86 15.15
C MET A 68 13.56 2.48 14.68
N SER A 69 12.33 2.05 14.97
CA SER A 69 11.73 0.80 14.51
C SER A 69 11.05 0.93 13.15
N ASP A 70 10.85 2.16 12.66
CA ASP A 70 10.16 2.46 11.42
C ASP A 70 10.84 1.86 10.18
N LEU A 71 10.07 1.59 9.13
CA LEU A 71 10.58 1.04 7.88
C LEU A 71 11.50 2.02 7.14
N THR A 72 11.30 3.32 7.28
CA THR A 72 12.19 4.34 6.70
C THR A 72 13.57 4.32 7.34
N ALA A 73 13.64 4.16 8.66
CA ALA A 73 14.91 3.96 9.37
C ALA A 73 15.60 2.65 8.95
N LYS A 74 14.81 1.59 8.74
CA LYS A 74 15.35 0.30 8.22
C LYS A 74 15.84 0.44 6.78
N ALA A 75 15.16 1.23 5.94
CA ALA A 75 15.58 1.53 4.58
C ALA A 75 16.96 2.24 4.54
N TRP A 76 17.15 3.25 5.41
CA TRP A 76 18.45 3.89 5.55
C TRP A 76 19.54 2.91 5.98
N ARG A 77 19.30 2.09 7.02
CA ARG A 77 20.30 1.09 7.47
C ARG A 77 20.66 0.12 6.35
N LEU A 78 19.66 -0.33 5.59
CA LEU A 78 19.88 -1.23 4.46
C LEU A 78 20.76 -0.60 3.38
N LEU A 79 20.49 0.63 2.97
CA LEU A 79 21.31 1.33 1.97
C LEU A 79 22.69 1.71 2.52
N ARG A 80 22.82 2.04 3.80
CA ARG A 80 24.14 2.24 4.44
C ARG A 80 24.98 0.97 4.33
N ASP A 81 24.39 -0.19 4.65
CA ASP A 81 25.11 -1.47 4.69
C ASP A 81 25.43 -2.00 3.28
N GLU A 82 24.54 -1.75 2.30
CA GLU A 82 24.68 -2.25 0.91
C GLU A 82 25.48 -1.29 0.00
N CYS A 83 25.35 0.01 0.22
CA CYS A 83 25.85 1.04 -0.69
C CYS A 83 26.81 2.03 -0.01
N GLY A 84 26.99 1.97 1.32
CA GLY A 84 27.91 2.83 2.04
C GLY A 84 27.46 4.29 2.13
N ILE A 85 26.17 4.58 2.09
CA ILE A 85 25.65 5.95 2.21
C ILE A 85 25.95 6.54 3.59
N GLY A 86 26.12 7.87 3.63
CA GLY A 86 26.27 8.62 4.86
C GLY A 86 24.96 8.74 5.66
N PRO A 87 25.04 9.40 6.84
CA PRO A 87 23.85 9.63 7.65
C PRO A 87 22.91 10.66 7.01
N VAL A 88 21.62 10.52 7.35
CA VAL A 88 20.53 11.41 6.93
C VAL A 88 19.71 11.85 8.14
N ALA A 89 19.04 12.98 8.01
CA ALA A 89 17.91 13.36 8.84
C ALA A 89 16.62 13.04 8.07
N ILE A 90 15.72 12.31 8.71
CA ILE A 90 14.38 11.96 8.18
C ILE A 90 13.35 12.68 9.03
N HIS A 91 12.45 13.43 8.38
CA HIS A 91 11.26 13.97 9.00
C HIS A 91 10.03 13.48 8.24
N MET A 92 9.02 13.00 8.96
CA MET A 92 7.80 12.45 8.37
C MET A 92 6.56 12.93 9.13
N ILE A 93 5.54 13.32 8.37
CA ILE A 93 4.21 13.65 8.88
C ILE A 93 3.23 12.61 8.33
N LYS A 94 2.57 11.86 9.23
CA LYS A 94 1.62 10.82 8.85
C LYS A 94 0.25 11.41 8.52
N GLY A 95 -0.18 11.24 7.27
CA GLY A 95 -1.52 11.53 6.78
C GLY A 95 -2.27 10.27 6.35
N ILE A 96 -1.56 9.17 6.04
CA ILE A 96 -2.16 7.87 5.73
C ILE A 96 -2.47 7.13 7.03
N PRO A 97 -3.74 6.77 7.30
CA PRO A 97 -4.10 6.03 8.49
C PRO A 97 -3.35 4.70 8.62
N VAL A 98 -2.82 4.46 9.81
CA VAL A 98 -1.97 3.29 10.11
C VAL A 98 -2.83 2.04 10.35
N GLY A 99 -2.38 0.90 9.84
CA GLY A 99 -3.05 -0.40 10.11
C GLY A 99 -4.39 -0.57 9.39
N ALA A 100 -4.68 0.23 8.37
CA ALA A 100 -5.95 0.25 7.66
C ALA A 100 -5.96 -0.54 6.32
N GLY A 101 -4.93 -1.33 6.03
CA GLY A 101 -4.83 -2.08 4.77
C GLY A 101 -4.35 -1.25 3.57
N LEU A 102 -3.91 -0.01 3.79
CA LEU A 102 -3.53 0.97 2.77
C LEU A 102 -2.04 0.95 2.38
N GLY A 103 -1.21 0.24 3.14
CA GLY A 103 0.22 0.10 2.85
C GLY A 103 1.07 1.35 3.12
N GLY A 104 0.61 2.31 3.96
CA GLY A 104 1.29 3.58 4.22
C GLY A 104 2.76 3.43 4.59
N GLY A 105 3.08 2.64 5.63
CA GLY A 105 4.48 2.43 6.04
C GLY A 105 5.35 1.76 4.96
N SER A 106 4.76 0.90 4.11
CA SER A 106 5.48 0.32 2.97
C SER A 106 5.70 1.36 1.85
N SER A 107 4.76 2.29 1.69
CA SER A 107 4.92 3.44 0.81
C SER A 107 6.06 4.33 1.27
N ASP A 108 6.05 4.74 2.55
CA ASP A 108 7.13 5.56 3.13
C ASP A 108 8.50 4.93 2.92
N CYS A 109 8.61 3.64 3.19
CA CYS A 109 9.83 2.86 2.99
C CYS A 109 10.34 2.92 1.54
N ALA A 110 9.46 2.67 0.57
CA ALA A 110 9.84 2.67 -0.84
C ALA A 110 10.21 4.07 -1.34
N PHE A 111 9.49 5.09 -0.90
CA PHE A 111 9.82 6.48 -1.22
C PHE A 111 11.13 6.89 -0.56
N ALA A 112 11.38 6.50 0.69
CA ALA A 112 12.68 6.74 1.35
C ALA A 112 13.84 6.09 0.59
N LEU A 113 13.70 4.84 0.10
CA LEU A 113 14.71 4.20 -0.73
C LEU A 113 14.98 4.99 -2.02
N LYS A 114 13.95 5.45 -2.73
CA LYS A 114 14.09 6.27 -3.95
C LYS A 114 14.73 7.63 -3.68
N MET A 115 14.33 8.29 -2.58
CA MET A 115 14.90 9.58 -2.19
C MET A 115 16.37 9.45 -1.84
N MET A 116 16.75 8.45 -1.06
CA MET A 116 18.17 8.22 -0.71
C MET A 116 19.00 7.78 -1.92
N ASP A 117 18.44 6.96 -2.84
CA ASP A 117 19.08 6.65 -4.12
C ASP A 117 19.42 7.92 -4.90
N GLN A 118 18.47 8.85 -5.01
CA GLN A 118 18.66 10.13 -5.68
C GLN A 118 19.61 11.05 -4.89
N LEU A 119 19.43 11.18 -3.57
CA LEU A 119 20.23 12.05 -2.70
C LEU A 119 21.72 11.69 -2.74
N PHE A 120 22.03 10.39 -2.79
CA PHE A 120 23.42 9.89 -2.83
C PHE A 120 23.90 9.53 -4.24
N GLU A 121 23.09 9.79 -5.28
CA GLU A 121 23.44 9.53 -6.69
C GLU A 121 23.86 8.07 -6.94
N LEU A 122 23.18 7.11 -6.27
CA LEU A 122 23.54 5.69 -6.35
C LEU A 122 23.19 5.08 -7.72
N ASN A 123 22.23 5.66 -8.43
CA ASN A 123 21.76 5.22 -9.75
C ASN A 123 21.35 3.73 -9.77
N LEU A 124 20.66 3.29 -8.73
CA LEU A 124 20.17 1.92 -8.64
C LEU A 124 19.07 1.66 -9.69
N SER A 125 19.12 0.51 -10.33
CA SER A 125 18.02 0.13 -11.23
C SER A 125 16.72 -0.08 -10.47
N THR A 126 15.56 0.14 -11.13
CA THR A 126 14.24 -0.14 -10.54
C THR A 126 14.18 -1.55 -9.96
N ARG A 127 14.72 -2.55 -10.68
CA ARG A 127 14.78 -3.94 -10.20
C ARG A 127 15.59 -4.07 -8.92
N ARG A 128 16.70 -3.34 -8.79
CA ARG A 128 17.52 -3.37 -7.56
C ARG A 128 16.77 -2.74 -6.39
N LEU A 129 16.10 -1.60 -6.61
CA LEU A 129 15.25 -0.97 -5.60
C LEU A 129 14.10 -1.88 -5.16
N GLU A 130 13.43 -2.58 -6.10
CA GLU A 130 12.39 -3.57 -5.80
C GLU A 130 12.92 -4.72 -4.93
N GLN A 131 14.11 -5.24 -5.23
CA GLN A 131 14.76 -6.27 -4.42
C GLN A 131 15.06 -5.80 -2.99
N LEU A 132 15.59 -4.57 -2.84
CA LEU A 132 15.88 -3.98 -1.54
C LEU A 132 14.57 -3.73 -0.76
N ALA A 133 13.57 -3.17 -1.40
CA ALA A 133 12.25 -2.92 -0.81
C ALA A 133 11.57 -4.23 -0.33
N GLY A 134 11.63 -5.30 -1.13
CA GLY A 134 11.06 -6.60 -0.78
C GLY A 134 11.70 -7.26 0.45
N ARG A 135 12.92 -6.89 0.83
CA ARG A 135 13.57 -7.34 2.07
C ARG A 135 13.04 -6.62 3.32
N LEU A 136 12.41 -5.47 3.14
CA LEU A 136 11.90 -4.63 4.22
C LEU A 136 10.42 -4.90 4.52
N GLY A 137 9.64 -5.22 3.47
CA GLY A 137 8.22 -5.56 3.63
C GLY A 137 7.59 -6.02 2.33
N SER A 138 6.56 -6.86 2.42
CA SER A 138 5.92 -7.50 1.26
C SER A 138 5.35 -6.47 0.27
N ASP A 139 4.72 -5.40 0.77
CA ASP A 139 4.11 -4.38 -0.07
C ASP A 139 5.11 -3.30 -0.53
N CYS A 140 6.33 -3.23 0.05
CA CYS A 140 7.28 -2.16 -0.25
C CYS A 140 7.71 -2.15 -1.73
N ALA A 141 7.88 -3.32 -2.34
CA ALA A 141 8.30 -3.42 -3.74
C ALA A 141 7.28 -2.81 -4.71
N PHE A 142 5.98 -2.88 -4.40
CA PHE A 142 4.91 -2.27 -5.18
C PHE A 142 5.12 -0.76 -5.36
N PHE A 143 5.47 -0.06 -4.27
CA PHE A 143 5.60 1.40 -4.26
C PHE A 143 6.86 1.92 -4.95
N ILE A 144 7.82 1.05 -5.31
CA ILE A 144 8.95 1.46 -6.12
C ILE A 144 8.48 1.96 -7.49
N ARG A 145 7.60 1.21 -8.18
CA ARG A 145 6.97 1.66 -9.43
C ARG A 145 5.79 2.57 -9.17
N ASN A 146 5.03 2.31 -8.11
CA ASN A 146 3.82 3.03 -7.75
C ASN A 146 2.84 3.18 -8.93
N THR A 147 2.61 2.09 -9.64
CA THR A 147 1.68 1.96 -10.79
C THR A 147 0.81 0.74 -10.58
N PRO A 148 -0.32 0.57 -11.29
CA PRO A 148 -1.15 -0.63 -11.17
C PRO A 148 -0.36 -1.90 -11.44
N GLN A 149 -0.44 -2.90 -10.54
CA GLN A 149 0.28 -4.16 -10.62
C GLN A 149 -0.57 -5.31 -10.12
N TRP A 150 -0.49 -6.43 -10.82
CA TRP A 150 -0.97 -7.72 -10.32
C TRP A 150 -0.05 -8.22 -9.23
N GLY A 151 -0.62 -8.61 -8.10
CA GLY A 151 0.06 -9.28 -7.00
C GLY A 151 -0.34 -10.74 -6.92
N SER A 152 0.64 -11.63 -6.83
CA SER A 152 0.45 -13.08 -6.62
C SER A 152 1.47 -13.60 -5.59
N GLY A 153 1.44 -14.92 -5.32
CA GLY A 153 2.17 -15.46 -4.18
C GLY A 153 1.53 -14.94 -2.87
N ARG A 154 2.32 -14.41 -1.96
CA ARG A 154 1.81 -13.72 -0.75
C ARG A 154 1.50 -12.23 -1.01
N GLY A 155 1.53 -11.80 -2.28
CA GLY A 155 1.45 -10.42 -2.74
C GLY A 155 2.79 -9.84 -3.21
N GLU A 156 3.90 -10.58 -3.07
CA GLU A 156 5.25 -10.15 -3.40
C GLU A 156 5.64 -10.35 -4.87
N ILE A 157 4.92 -11.20 -5.61
CA ILE A 157 5.18 -11.42 -7.03
C ILE A 157 4.35 -10.41 -7.82
N LEU A 158 5.03 -9.38 -8.32
CA LEU A 158 4.40 -8.23 -8.96
C LEU A 158 4.60 -8.27 -10.48
N THR A 159 3.52 -8.05 -11.22
CA THR A 159 3.56 -7.88 -12.68
C THR A 159 2.72 -6.66 -13.10
N PRO A 160 3.14 -5.88 -14.10
CA PRO A 160 2.39 -4.70 -14.54
C PRO A 160 0.94 -5.03 -14.90
N ALA A 161 0.04 -4.12 -14.59
CA ALA A 161 -1.36 -4.17 -14.98
C ALA A 161 -1.75 -2.94 -15.81
N ALA A 162 -2.64 -3.13 -16.77
CA ALA A 162 -3.09 -2.07 -17.68
C ALA A 162 -4.44 -1.46 -17.25
N LEU A 163 -4.80 -1.55 -15.97
CA LEU A 163 -6.04 -0.93 -15.47
C LEU A 163 -5.84 0.58 -15.33
N ASP A 164 -6.70 1.35 -16.00
CA ASP A 164 -6.74 2.81 -15.89
C ASP A 164 -8.07 3.24 -15.27
N LEU A 165 -8.01 3.83 -14.08
CA LEU A 165 -9.14 4.43 -13.38
C LEU A 165 -9.02 5.96 -13.30
N SER A 166 -8.17 6.59 -14.10
CA SER A 166 -7.98 8.04 -14.11
C SER A 166 -9.25 8.83 -14.44
N GLY A 167 -10.22 8.18 -15.11
CA GLY A 167 -11.54 8.73 -15.42
C GLY A 167 -12.52 8.72 -14.24
N TYR A 168 -12.17 8.13 -13.11
CA TYR A 168 -13.02 7.96 -11.93
C TYR A 168 -12.47 8.74 -10.73
N ASP A 169 -13.36 9.01 -9.76
CA ASP A 169 -13.01 9.52 -8.44
C ASP A 169 -12.95 8.33 -7.45
N ILE A 170 -11.81 8.12 -6.79
CA ILE A 170 -11.63 7.05 -5.81
C ILE A 170 -11.63 7.66 -4.43
N ARG A 171 -12.65 7.33 -3.63
CA ARG A 171 -12.80 7.82 -2.25
C ARG A 171 -12.46 6.72 -1.28
N LEU A 172 -11.75 7.09 -0.22
CA LEU A 172 -11.37 6.20 0.88
C LEU A 172 -12.13 6.62 2.15
N ALA A 173 -12.52 5.64 2.95
CA ALA A 173 -13.05 5.89 4.28
C ALA A 173 -12.66 4.76 5.23
N ILE A 174 -12.60 5.08 6.52
CA ILE A 174 -12.33 4.13 7.61
C ILE A 174 -13.35 4.40 8.70
N PRO A 175 -14.00 3.36 9.27
CA PRO A 175 -14.85 3.57 10.43
C PRO A 175 -14.03 4.03 11.63
N ASP A 176 -14.61 4.90 12.46
CA ASP A 176 -13.97 5.36 13.68
C ASP A 176 -13.61 4.18 14.60
N HIS A 177 -12.39 4.20 15.14
CA HIS A 177 -11.88 3.21 16.10
C HIS A 177 -11.85 1.76 15.61
N SER A 178 -12.00 1.50 14.31
CA SER A 178 -11.91 0.14 13.76
C SER A 178 -10.47 -0.22 13.42
N HIS A 179 -10.02 -1.36 13.92
CA HIS A 179 -8.73 -1.95 13.61
C HIS A 179 -8.89 -3.44 13.35
N VAL A 180 -8.38 -3.91 12.22
CA VAL A 180 -8.38 -5.33 11.86
C VAL A 180 -6.95 -5.79 11.67
N SER A 181 -6.53 -6.78 12.44
CA SER A 181 -5.21 -7.38 12.22
C SER A 181 -5.25 -8.33 11.02
N THR A 182 -4.14 -8.41 10.28
CA THR A 182 -4.03 -9.36 9.15
C THR A 182 -4.29 -10.81 9.61
N ALA A 183 -3.82 -11.18 10.81
CA ALA A 183 -4.06 -12.51 11.37
C ALA A 183 -5.56 -12.77 11.63
N GLU A 184 -6.30 -11.75 12.04
CA GLU A 184 -7.75 -11.83 12.20
C GLU A 184 -8.46 -12.01 10.85
N ALA A 185 -8.09 -11.24 9.84
CA ALA A 185 -8.65 -11.34 8.51
C ALA A 185 -8.47 -12.74 7.89
N TYR A 186 -7.32 -13.38 8.12
CA TYR A 186 -7.08 -14.76 7.68
C TYR A 186 -7.82 -15.82 8.52
N ARG A 187 -8.33 -15.47 9.70
CA ARG A 187 -9.04 -16.44 10.56
C ARG A 187 -10.38 -16.83 9.94
N GLY A 188 -10.53 -18.11 9.65
CA GLY A 188 -11.74 -18.64 9.03
C GLY A 188 -11.83 -18.48 7.51
N ILE A 189 -10.79 -18.01 6.86
CA ILE A 189 -10.72 -18.00 5.40
C ILE A 189 -10.66 -19.43 4.86
N HIS A 190 -11.53 -19.68 3.90
CA HIS A 190 -11.49 -20.89 3.08
C HIS A 190 -10.94 -20.53 1.70
N ALA A 191 -9.70 -20.93 1.46
CA ALA A 191 -9.05 -20.72 0.18
C ALA A 191 -9.83 -21.43 -0.95
N HIS A 192 -10.00 -20.75 -2.08
CA HIS A 192 -10.74 -21.26 -3.23
C HIS A 192 -10.33 -20.55 -4.51
N LEU A 193 -10.55 -21.19 -5.64
CA LEU A 193 -10.45 -20.52 -6.94
C LEU A 193 -11.73 -19.71 -7.18
N PRO A 194 -11.65 -18.44 -7.59
CA PRO A 194 -12.83 -17.65 -7.93
C PRO A 194 -13.54 -18.26 -9.14
N GLN A 195 -14.88 -18.16 -9.19
CA GLN A 195 -15.65 -18.62 -10.34
C GLN A 195 -15.31 -17.84 -11.61
N THR A 196 -15.13 -16.52 -11.47
CA THR A 196 -14.64 -15.65 -12.55
C THR A 196 -13.24 -15.21 -12.18
N PRO A 197 -12.23 -15.48 -13.00
CA PRO A 197 -10.87 -14.98 -12.77
C PRO A 197 -10.87 -13.47 -12.60
N LEU A 198 -10.12 -12.96 -11.64
CA LEU A 198 -10.08 -11.51 -11.35
C LEU A 198 -9.68 -10.70 -12.59
N ARG A 199 -8.77 -11.24 -13.39
CA ARG A 199 -8.32 -10.62 -14.66
C ARG A 199 -9.46 -10.42 -15.65
N ASP A 200 -10.39 -11.37 -15.72
CA ASP A 200 -11.54 -11.31 -16.64
C ASP A 200 -12.60 -10.34 -16.09
N ALA A 201 -12.86 -10.40 -14.78
CA ALA A 201 -13.80 -9.49 -14.13
C ALA A 201 -13.40 -8.02 -14.28
N LEU A 202 -12.10 -7.70 -14.21
CA LEU A 202 -11.60 -6.33 -14.34
C LEU A 202 -11.57 -5.79 -15.78
N GLN A 203 -11.88 -6.61 -16.79
CA GLN A 203 -12.12 -6.14 -18.17
C GLN A 203 -13.53 -5.57 -18.36
N LEU A 204 -14.44 -5.87 -17.47
CA LEU A 204 -15.80 -5.34 -17.51
C LEU A 204 -15.82 -3.87 -17.04
N PRO A 205 -16.82 -3.08 -17.44
CA PRO A 205 -17.06 -1.75 -16.88
C PRO A 205 -17.17 -1.79 -15.36
N VAL A 206 -16.70 -0.74 -14.68
CA VAL A 206 -16.64 -0.67 -13.20
C VAL A 206 -18.00 -0.96 -12.54
N ASN A 207 -19.09 -0.48 -13.12
CA ASN A 207 -20.45 -0.71 -12.62
C ASN A 207 -20.94 -2.18 -12.75
N GLN A 208 -20.13 -3.07 -13.33
CA GLN A 208 -20.40 -4.51 -13.40
C GLN A 208 -19.50 -5.33 -12.47
N TRP A 209 -18.64 -4.69 -11.66
CA TRP A 209 -17.70 -5.38 -10.77
C TRP A 209 -18.35 -5.93 -9.50
N GLU A 210 -19.50 -5.39 -9.09
CA GLU A 210 -20.19 -5.89 -7.89
C GLU A 210 -20.50 -7.39 -7.99
N GLY A 211 -20.11 -8.14 -6.97
CA GLY A 211 -20.26 -9.60 -6.92
C GLY A 211 -19.26 -10.41 -7.74
N LEU A 212 -18.50 -9.78 -8.65
CA LEU A 212 -17.43 -10.43 -9.46
C LEU A 212 -16.04 -10.12 -8.92
N VAL A 213 -15.77 -8.85 -8.62
CA VAL A 213 -14.52 -8.39 -8.00
C VAL A 213 -14.75 -8.37 -6.49
N ILE A 214 -14.20 -9.33 -5.78
CA ILE A 214 -14.43 -9.51 -4.34
C ILE A 214 -13.13 -9.42 -3.55
N ASN A 215 -13.24 -9.02 -2.29
CA ASN A 215 -12.18 -9.20 -1.31
C ASN A 215 -12.61 -10.33 -0.36
N ASP A 216 -11.91 -11.46 -0.41
CA ASP A 216 -12.27 -12.63 0.40
C ASP A 216 -12.25 -12.36 1.90
N PHE A 217 -11.44 -11.42 2.37
CA PHE A 217 -11.42 -11.03 3.78
C PHE A 217 -12.73 -10.40 4.25
N GLU A 218 -13.57 -9.86 3.36
CA GLU A 218 -14.88 -9.38 3.75
C GLU A 218 -15.74 -10.47 4.41
N LYS A 219 -15.55 -11.73 3.98
CA LYS A 219 -16.28 -12.89 4.55
C LYS A 219 -15.92 -13.15 6.01
N SER A 220 -14.68 -12.92 6.40
CA SER A 220 -14.19 -13.14 7.77
C SER A 220 -14.31 -11.87 8.63
N VAL A 221 -14.11 -10.69 8.05
CA VAL A 221 -14.05 -9.41 8.77
C VAL A 221 -15.45 -8.86 9.06
N PHE A 222 -16.37 -8.82 8.09
CA PHE A 222 -17.66 -8.18 8.25
C PHE A 222 -18.55 -8.76 9.37
N PRO A 223 -18.54 -10.07 9.69
CA PRO A 223 -19.27 -10.58 10.84
C PRO A 223 -18.79 -10.04 12.19
N ALA A 224 -17.48 -9.79 12.33
CA ALA A 224 -16.87 -9.26 13.54
C ALA A 224 -16.86 -7.71 13.57
N HIS A 225 -16.88 -7.08 12.40
CA HIS A 225 -16.79 -5.64 12.19
C HIS A 225 -17.94 -5.13 11.31
N PRO A 226 -19.19 -5.14 11.81
CA PRO A 226 -20.38 -4.72 11.03
C PRO A 226 -20.33 -3.26 10.59
N GLU A 227 -19.58 -2.41 11.28
CA GLU A 227 -19.34 -1.00 10.91
C GLU A 227 -18.58 -0.87 9.59
N ILE A 228 -17.63 -1.78 9.28
CA ILE A 228 -16.91 -1.78 8.00
C ILE A 228 -17.87 -2.17 6.87
N ARG A 229 -18.73 -3.17 7.12
CA ARG A 229 -19.79 -3.56 6.17
C ARG A 229 -20.75 -2.41 5.91
N ALA A 230 -21.19 -1.72 6.97
CA ALA A 230 -22.08 -0.58 6.87
C ALA A 230 -21.45 0.56 6.07
N LEU A 231 -20.16 0.81 6.27
CA LEU A 231 -19.42 1.82 5.49
C LEU A 231 -19.36 1.48 3.99
N LYS A 232 -19.15 0.20 3.64
CA LYS A 232 -19.20 -0.24 2.24
C LYS A 232 -20.61 -0.03 1.65
N ALA A 233 -21.67 -0.36 2.39
CA ALA A 233 -23.05 -0.15 1.94
C ALA A 233 -23.33 1.33 1.70
N ARG A 234 -22.88 2.20 2.61
CA ARG A 234 -23.01 3.65 2.47
C ARG A 234 -22.31 4.20 1.23
N MET A 235 -21.15 3.66 0.84
CA MET A 235 -20.50 4.08 -0.41
C MET A 235 -21.37 3.86 -1.63
N TYR A 236 -22.12 2.73 -1.67
CA TYR A 236 -23.10 2.48 -2.75
C TYR A 236 -24.31 3.43 -2.65
N GLU A 237 -24.82 3.71 -1.44
CA GLU A 237 -25.89 4.69 -1.23
C GLU A 237 -25.48 6.09 -1.68
N ASP A 238 -24.21 6.45 -1.51
CA ASP A 238 -23.60 7.69 -1.95
C ASP A 238 -23.30 7.71 -3.47
N GLY A 239 -23.63 6.63 -4.21
CA GLY A 239 -23.52 6.56 -5.66
C GLY A 239 -22.24 5.94 -6.20
N ALA A 240 -21.48 5.18 -5.40
CA ALA A 240 -20.33 4.44 -5.91
C ALA A 240 -20.77 3.40 -6.96
N LEU A 241 -20.08 3.35 -8.08
CA LEU A 241 -20.22 2.30 -9.09
C LEU A 241 -19.72 0.94 -8.57
N TYR A 242 -18.71 1.00 -7.70
CA TYR A 242 -18.14 -0.15 -7.03
C TYR A 242 -17.54 0.27 -5.69
N ALA A 243 -17.70 -0.57 -4.67
CA ALA A 243 -17.08 -0.37 -3.37
C ALA A 243 -16.57 -1.69 -2.79
N SER A 244 -15.45 -1.65 -2.06
CA SER A 244 -14.86 -2.82 -1.42
C SER A 244 -13.98 -2.43 -0.25
N MET A 245 -13.79 -3.37 0.69
CA MET A 245 -12.72 -3.27 1.68
C MET A 245 -11.36 -3.47 1.00
N THR A 246 -10.32 -2.75 1.43
CA THR A 246 -8.97 -2.92 0.90
C THR A 246 -8.06 -3.70 1.86
N GLY A 247 -7.26 -4.62 1.31
CA GLY A 247 -6.39 -5.46 2.12
C GLY A 247 -7.17 -6.23 3.17
N SER A 248 -6.62 -6.31 4.37
CA SER A 248 -7.28 -6.92 5.54
C SER A 248 -8.26 -5.99 6.26
N GLY A 249 -8.46 -4.77 5.76
CA GLY A 249 -9.27 -3.73 6.40
C GLY A 249 -8.43 -2.84 7.36
N ALA A 250 -9.04 -1.87 8.07
CA ALA A 250 -10.47 -1.54 8.07
C ALA A 250 -10.90 -0.56 6.96
N ALA A 251 -9.98 -0.09 6.09
CA ALA A 251 -10.35 0.88 5.06
C ALA A 251 -11.25 0.26 3.98
N VAL A 252 -12.19 1.07 3.53
CA VAL A 252 -13.09 0.81 2.42
C VAL A 252 -12.84 1.87 1.35
N PHE A 253 -12.91 1.48 0.10
CA PHE A 253 -12.87 2.42 -1.02
C PHE A 253 -14.13 2.31 -1.87
N GLY A 254 -14.52 3.43 -2.48
CA GLY A 254 -15.55 3.52 -3.49
C GLY A 254 -15.02 4.16 -4.77
N ILE A 255 -15.45 3.68 -5.91
CA ILE A 255 -15.15 4.22 -7.24
C ILE A 255 -16.41 4.91 -7.74
N PHE A 256 -16.31 6.19 -8.04
CA PHE A 256 -17.39 7.06 -8.47
C PHE A 256 -17.13 7.63 -9.86
N ASP A 257 -18.18 7.95 -10.59
CA ASP A 257 -18.00 8.77 -11.78
C ASP A 257 -17.42 10.14 -11.37
N LYS A 258 -16.44 10.64 -12.15
CA LYS A 258 -16.02 12.02 -11.98
C LYS A 258 -17.18 12.94 -12.37
N GLU A 259 -17.54 13.84 -11.47
CA GLU A 259 -18.42 14.95 -11.81
C GLU A 259 -17.79 15.74 -12.98
N ARG A 260 -18.55 15.95 -14.05
CA ARG A 260 -18.12 16.67 -15.25
C ARG A 260 -18.10 18.17 -15.01
#